data_e30bd779eab0dd721d2f0bd30347f5bd
#
_entry.id   e30bd779eab0dd721d2f0bd30347f5bd
#
_cell.length_a   1.000
_cell.length_b   1.000
_cell.length_c   1.000
_cell.angle_alpha   90.00
_cell.angle_beta   90.00
_cell.angle_gamma   90.00
#
_symmetry.space_group_name_H-M   'P 1'
#
loop_
_entity.id
_entity.type
_entity.pdbx_description
1 polymer ?
#
loop_
_entity_poly.entity_id
_entity_poly.type
_entity_poly.pdbx_seq_one_letter_code
_entity_poly.pdbx_strand_id
1 'polypeptide(L)'
;TARHFVLAGGSINSPAVLLRSNATDPYDRLGERTFLHPVVISAAMMEQEVRADAGAPQTIYSDHYLHTDPIDGPVGFKLEAPPLHPVIFASTLPGFAKKHADIMKNFSKTHMQLALLRDGFNSGSVGGQVRLNGDGSPILDYKLTPTIWDAARRALVAMAELQHAAGALSTLPVHEFSKPANNIDEA
;
A
#
# COMPACT_ATOMS: atom_id res chain seq x y z
N THR A 1 -14.84 -2.14 38.08
CA THR A 1 -16.14 -2.00 37.42
C THR A 1 -16.27 -0.58 36.86
N ALA A 2 -16.68 -0.44 35.61
CA ALA A 2 -16.94 0.84 34.96
C ALA A 2 -18.40 0.91 34.51
N ARG A 3 -18.95 2.13 34.39
CA ARG A 3 -20.30 2.36 33.87
C ARG A 3 -20.36 2.18 32.34
N HIS A 4 -19.25 2.48 31.67
CA HIS A 4 -19.11 2.40 30.23
C HIS A 4 -17.78 1.77 29.88
N PHE A 5 -17.77 0.97 28.81
CA PHE A 5 -16.58 0.38 28.23
C PHE A 5 -16.45 0.88 26.82
N VAL A 6 -15.26 1.33 26.44
CA VAL A 6 -14.95 1.79 25.07
C VAL A 6 -13.94 0.84 24.48
N LEU A 7 -14.33 0.20 23.37
CA LEU A 7 -13.45 -0.68 22.59
C LEU A 7 -12.91 0.10 21.39
N ALA A 8 -11.64 0.48 21.48
CA ALA A 8 -10.97 1.32 20.50
C ALA A 8 -9.66 0.68 19.97
N GLY A 9 -9.68 -0.64 19.76
CA GLY A 9 -8.51 -1.42 19.32
C GLY A 9 -8.30 -1.45 17.79
N GLY A 10 -9.04 -0.65 17.02
CA GLY A 10 -8.98 -0.66 15.56
C GLY A 10 -9.71 -1.86 14.93
N SER A 11 -9.63 -1.98 13.60
CA SER A 11 -10.39 -2.95 12.81
C SER A 11 -9.97 -4.42 13.04
N ILE A 12 -8.79 -4.67 13.59
CA ILE A 12 -8.29 -6.02 13.87
C ILE A 12 -8.45 -6.38 15.35
N ASN A 13 -7.98 -5.52 16.26
CA ASN A 13 -7.96 -5.88 17.66
C ASN A 13 -9.34 -5.74 18.35
N SER A 14 -10.20 -4.81 17.90
CA SER A 14 -11.56 -4.69 18.44
C SER A 14 -12.37 -5.97 18.22
N PRO A 15 -12.54 -6.50 17.00
CA PRO A 15 -13.20 -7.77 16.81
C PRO A 15 -12.48 -8.93 17.52
N ALA A 16 -11.14 -8.91 17.58
CA ALA A 16 -10.39 -9.95 18.29
C ALA A 16 -10.70 -10.00 19.80
N VAL A 17 -10.87 -8.84 20.45
CA VAL A 17 -11.29 -8.79 21.86
C VAL A 17 -12.68 -9.39 22.03
N LEU A 18 -13.62 -9.04 21.16
CA LEU A 18 -15.00 -9.55 21.21
C LEU A 18 -15.04 -11.07 20.94
N LEU A 19 -14.27 -11.56 19.96
CA LEU A 19 -14.14 -12.99 19.69
C LEU A 19 -13.58 -13.76 20.90
N ARG A 20 -12.51 -13.25 21.53
CA ARG A 20 -11.96 -13.86 22.76
C ARG A 20 -12.94 -13.86 23.94
N SER A 21 -13.81 -12.88 23.98
CA SER A 21 -14.81 -12.72 25.03
C SER A 21 -16.09 -13.51 24.76
N ASN A 22 -16.17 -14.28 23.68
CA ASN A 22 -17.38 -14.94 23.21
C ASN A 22 -18.59 -13.98 23.20
N ALA A 23 -18.37 -12.76 22.70
CA ALA A 23 -19.42 -11.76 22.61
C ALA A 23 -20.56 -12.25 21.72
N THR A 24 -21.80 -11.89 22.07
CA THR A 24 -22.98 -12.26 21.28
C THR A 24 -22.87 -11.66 19.86
N ASP A 25 -22.96 -12.52 18.85
CA ASP A 25 -22.98 -12.14 17.43
C ASP A 25 -24.16 -12.81 16.72
N PRO A 26 -25.37 -12.26 16.83
CA PRO A 26 -26.60 -12.90 16.33
C PRO A 26 -26.67 -12.96 14.80
N TYR A 27 -25.78 -12.29 14.10
CA TYR A 27 -25.77 -12.22 12.63
C TYR A 27 -24.48 -12.81 12.02
N ASP A 28 -23.59 -13.36 12.85
CA ASP A 28 -22.31 -13.93 12.42
C ASP A 28 -21.48 -12.96 11.58
N ARG A 29 -21.34 -11.72 12.07
CA ARG A 29 -20.64 -10.62 11.38
C ARG A 29 -19.35 -10.18 12.04
N LEU A 30 -19.08 -10.70 13.22
CA LEU A 30 -17.92 -10.26 13.99
C LEU A 30 -16.63 -10.67 13.31
N GLY A 31 -15.82 -9.66 12.99
CA GLY A 31 -14.55 -9.84 12.28
C GLY A 31 -14.67 -9.93 10.76
N GLU A 32 -15.89 -10.01 10.20
CA GLU A 32 -16.10 -10.02 8.75
C GLU A 32 -15.94 -8.64 8.11
N ARG A 33 -15.71 -8.64 6.81
CA ARG A 33 -15.60 -7.41 5.97
C ARG A 33 -14.61 -6.40 6.51
N THR A 34 -13.48 -6.88 7.02
CA THR A 34 -12.37 -6.02 7.40
C THR A 34 -11.62 -5.61 6.13
N PHE A 35 -11.56 -4.30 5.87
CA PHE A 35 -10.88 -3.77 4.70
C PHE A 35 -9.52 -3.21 5.07
N LEU A 36 -8.53 -3.54 4.27
CA LEU A 36 -7.21 -2.95 4.30
C LEU A 36 -7.11 -1.78 3.31
N HIS A 37 -6.01 -1.13 3.35
CA HIS A 37 -5.56 -0.12 2.43
C HIS A 37 -4.36 -0.68 1.66
N PRO A 38 -4.56 -1.57 0.66
CA PRO A 38 -3.46 -2.17 -0.06
C PRO A 38 -2.61 -1.09 -0.71
N VAL A 39 -1.29 -1.25 -0.66
CA VAL A 39 -0.34 -0.26 -1.16
C VAL A 39 0.58 -0.91 -2.17
N VAL A 40 0.82 -0.23 -3.29
CA VAL A 40 1.89 -0.52 -4.23
C VAL A 40 2.84 0.66 -4.30
N ILE A 41 4.10 0.39 -4.55
CA ILE A 41 5.18 1.38 -4.47
C ILE A 41 5.98 1.35 -5.76
N SER A 42 6.33 2.52 -6.28
CA SER A 42 7.26 2.70 -7.38
C SER A 42 8.41 3.61 -6.95
N ALA A 43 9.63 3.15 -7.11
CA ALA A 43 10.84 3.96 -7.01
C ALA A 43 11.26 4.45 -8.40
N ALA A 44 11.87 5.61 -8.48
CA ALA A 44 12.44 6.15 -9.71
C ALA A 44 13.84 6.72 -9.49
N MET A 45 14.70 6.50 -10.46
CA MET A 45 16.01 7.12 -10.52
C MET A 45 15.90 8.43 -11.31
N MET A 46 16.20 9.56 -10.65
CA MET A 46 16.16 10.89 -11.26
C MET A 46 17.56 11.31 -11.71
N GLU A 47 17.62 12.23 -12.68
CA GLU A 47 18.89 12.81 -13.09
C GLU A 47 19.47 13.73 -12.01
N GLN A 48 18.61 14.49 -11.34
CA GLN A 48 18.97 15.43 -10.29
C GLN A 48 18.78 14.85 -8.89
N GLU A 49 19.39 15.47 -7.89
CA GLU A 49 19.14 15.12 -6.49
C GLU A 49 17.72 15.48 -6.07
N VAL A 50 17.00 14.51 -5.50
CA VAL A 50 15.64 14.65 -4.96
C VAL A 50 15.67 14.87 -3.45
N ARG A 51 16.63 14.24 -2.75
CA ARG A 51 16.77 14.28 -1.28
C ARG A 51 15.46 13.93 -0.58
N ALA A 52 14.85 12.82 -0.99
CA ALA A 52 13.57 12.33 -0.43
C ALA A 52 13.65 11.97 1.06
N ASP A 53 14.86 11.97 1.64
CA ASP A 53 15.15 11.81 3.07
C ASP A 53 15.02 13.12 3.87
N ALA A 54 14.86 14.26 3.20
CA ALA A 54 14.85 15.58 3.82
C ALA A 54 13.51 16.28 3.67
N GLY A 55 13.15 17.11 4.65
CA GLY A 55 11.92 17.89 4.65
C GLY A 55 10.76 17.22 5.38
N ALA A 56 9.57 17.81 5.27
CA ALA A 56 8.37 17.29 5.89
C ALA A 56 7.80 16.10 5.06
N PRO A 57 7.38 15.00 5.72
CA PRO A 57 6.87 13.83 5.01
C PRO A 57 5.49 14.08 4.44
N GLN A 58 5.19 13.43 3.31
CA GLN A 58 3.85 13.33 2.70
C GLN A 58 3.11 14.66 2.53
N THR A 59 3.84 15.72 2.14
CA THR A 59 3.26 17.06 1.94
C THR A 59 2.55 17.21 0.59
N ILE A 60 2.75 16.25 -0.31
CA ILE A 60 2.16 16.25 -1.65
C ILE A 60 1.44 14.92 -1.87
N TYR A 61 0.21 15.00 -2.38
CA TYR A 61 -0.58 13.86 -2.80
C TYR A 61 -1.46 14.22 -4.01
N SER A 62 -1.99 13.21 -4.68
CA SER A 62 -2.98 13.37 -5.74
C SER A 62 -4.17 12.44 -5.52
N ASP A 63 -5.36 13.04 -5.56
CA ASP A 63 -6.66 12.34 -5.54
C ASP A 63 -7.24 12.13 -6.94
N HIS A 64 -6.46 12.42 -8.00
CA HIS A 64 -6.92 12.36 -9.38
C HIS A 64 -7.57 11.01 -9.74
N TYR A 65 -7.00 9.92 -9.23
CA TYR A 65 -7.47 8.56 -9.51
C TYR A 65 -8.39 8.00 -8.41
N LEU A 66 -8.71 8.79 -7.38
CA LEU A 66 -9.44 8.27 -6.21
C LEU A 66 -10.94 8.10 -6.46
N HIS A 67 -11.54 9.01 -7.24
CA HIS A 67 -12.98 9.09 -7.48
C HIS A 67 -13.27 9.07 -8.98
N THR A 68 -12.74 8.08 -9.67
CA THR A 68 -12.81 8.04 -11.14
C THR A 68 -14.16 7.62 -11.67
N ASP A 69 -14.95 6.84 -10.91
CA ASP A 69 -16.15 6.18 -11.41
C ASP A 69 -17.18 5.92 -10.30
N PRO A 70 -18.41 5.49 -10.68
CA PRO A 70 -19.41 5.03 -9.71
C PRO A 70 -18.87 3.87 -8.86
N ILE A 71 -19.58 3.54 -7.79
CA ILE A 71 -19.15 2.57 -6.78
C ILE A 71 -18.77 1.19 -7.36
N ASP A 72 -19.37 0.81 -8.48
CA ASP A 72 -19.10 -0.45 -9.20
C ASP A 72 -18.08 -0.30 -10.33
N GLY A 73 -17.50 0.88 -10.48
CA GLY A 73 -16.43 1.15 -11.43
C GLY A 73 -15.07 0.60 -10.98
N PRO A 74 -14.01 0.91 -11.71
CA PRO A 74 -12.64 0.51 -11.35
C PRO A 74 -12.27 1.00 -9.94
N VAL A 75 -11.59 0.16 -9.17
CA VAL A 75 -11.11 0.56 -7.84
C VAL A 75 -10.13 1.72 -7.98
N GLY A 76 -10.43 2.84 -7.34
CA GLY A 76 -9.58 4.02 -7.35
C GLY A 76 -8.37 3.88 -6.43
N PHE A 77 -7.44 4.83 -6.56
CA PHE A 77 -6.27 4.91 -5.71
C PHE A 77 -5.82 6.37 -5.52
N LYS A 78 -5.17 6.62 -4.40
CA LYS A 78 -4.54 7.90 -4.08
C LYS A 78 -3.04 7.76 -4.25
N LEU A 79 -2.40 8.77 -4.83
CA LEU A 79 -0.93 8.82 -4.93
C LEU A 79 -0.35 9.72 -3.85
N GLU A 80 0.74 9.27 -3.24
CA GLU A 80 1.48 10.02 -2.22
C GLU A 80 2.99 9.89 -2.45
N ALA A 81 3.74 10.92 -2.02
CA ALA A 81 5.20 10.90 -1.98
C ALA A 81 5.67 10.72 -0.52
N PRO A 82 6.01 9.49 -0.10
CA PRO A 82 6.48 9.24 1.26
C PRO A 82 7.91 9.74 1.46
N PRO A 83 8.31 10.02 2.71
CA PRO A 83 9.71 10.24 3.04
C PRO A 83 10.50 8.94 2.83
N LEU A 84 11.71 9.05 2.31
CA LEU A 84 12.54 7.90 2.01
C LEU A 84 13.63 7.73 3.07
N HIS A 85 13.38 6.88 4.07
CA HIS A 85 14.40 6.56 5.07
C HIS A 85 15.40 5.54 4.49
N PRO A 86 16.73 5.82 4.51
CA PRO A 86 17.72 4.99 3.81
C PRO A 86 17.73 3.52 4.27
N VAL A 87 17.55 3.25 5.57
CA VAL A 87 17.54 1.87 6.08
C VAL A 87 16.28 1.13 5.64
N ILE A 88 15.11 1.77 5.71
CA ILE A 88 13.85 1.16 5.25
C ILE A 88 13.93 0.91 3.75
N PHE A 89 14.39 1.88 2.97
CA PHE A 89 14.55 1.71 1.53
C PHE A 89 15.49 0.54 1.20
N ALA A 90 16.65 0.48 1.84
CA ALA A 90 17.59 -0.63 1.66
C ALA A 90 16.95 -2.00 1.96
N SER A 91 16.10 -2.10 2.99
CA SER A 91 15.44 -3.35 3.36
C SER A 91 14.32 -3.77 2.43
N THR A 92 13.77 -2.85 1.64
CA THR A 92 12.66 -3.12 0.69
C THR A 92 13.14 -3.36 -0.74
N LEU A 93 14.38 -3.01 -1.05
CA LEU A 93 14.94 -3.20 -2.39
C LEU A 93 15.09 -4.68 -2.75
N PRO A 94 14.73 -5.08 -3.98
CA PRO A 94 14.99 -6.41 -4.47
C PRO A 94 16.50 -6.64 -4.72
N GLY A 95 16.94 -7.89 -4.57
CA GLY A 95 18.30 -8.28 -4.87
C GLY A 95 19.29 -8.06 -3.73
N PHE A 96 20.55 -8.33 -3.99
CA PHE A 96 21.64 -8.29 -3.00
C PHE A 96 22.99 -7.93 -3.65
N ALA A 97 24.00 -7.75 -2.82
CA ALA A 97 25.39 -7.45 -3.21
C ALA A 97 25.50 -6.23 -4.13
N LYS A 98 26.16 -6.36 -5.28
CA LYS A 98 26.47 -5.24 -6.17
C LYS A 98 25.23 -4.50 -6.68
N LYS A 99 24.17 -5.22 -7.07
CA LYS A 99 22.94 -4.59 -7.58
C LYS A 99 22.28 -3.70 -6.53
N HIS A 100 22.17 -4.22 -5.31
CA HIS A 100 21.64 -3.47 -4.19
C HIS A 100 22.50 -2.25 -3.86
N ALA A 101 23.84 -2.43 -3.79
CA ALA A 101 24.76 -1.35 -3.51
C ALA A 101 24.73 -0.25 -4.58
N ASP A 102 24.57 -0.60 -5.85
CA ASP A 102 24.50 0.38 -6.95
C ASP A 102 23.24 1.24 -6.87
N ILE A 103 22.10 0.68 -6.46
CA ILE A 103 20.89 1.47 -6.19
C ILE A 103 21.11 2.39 -4.98
N MET A 104 21.66 1.89 -3.89
CA MET A 104 21.89 2.68 -2.67
C MET A 104 22.91 3.81 -2.87
N LYS A 105 23.90 3.68 -3.76
CA LYS A 105 24.83 4.79 -4.11
C LYS A 105 24.11 6.01 -4.70
N ASN A 106 22.96 5.79 -5.32
CA ASN A 106 22.16 6.83 -5.94
C ASN A 106 20.95 7.22 -5.08
N PHE A 107 20.98 6.90 -3.79
CA PHE A 107 19.87 7.15 -2.87
C PHE A 107 19.41 8.62 -2.90
N SER A 108 20.33 9.61 -2.92
CA SER A 108 19.97 11.03 -2.99
C SER A 108 19.20 11.43 -4.25
N LYS A 109 19.29 10.61 -5.31
CA LYS A 109 18.57 10.79 -6.58
C LYS A 109 17.34 9.92 -6.69
N THR A 110 17.01 9.16 -5.66
CA THR A 110 15.85 8.27 -5.67
C THR A 110 14.60 9.02 -5.27
N HIS A 111 13.61 9.00 -6.15
CA HIS A 111 12.24 9.41 -5.87
C HIS A 111 11.38 8.18 -5.56
N MET A 112 10.40 8.30 -4.68
CA MET A 112 9.45 7.24 -4.39
C MET A 112 8.02 7.77 -4.43
N GLN A 113 7.13 6.97 -5.01
CA GLN A 113 5.69 7.15 -4.91
C GLN A 113 5.04 5.89 -4.36
N LEU A 114 3.95 6.07 -3.65
CA LEU A 114 3.07 4.98 -3.26
C LEU A 114 1.64 5.28 -3.72
N ALA A 115 0.93 4.23 -4.06
CA ALA A 115 -0.47 4.28 -4.38
C ALA A 115 -1.27 3.48 -3.35
N LEU A 116 -2.25 4.14 -2.75
CA LEU A 116 -3.13 3.63 -1.72
C LEU A 116 -4.44 3.20 -2.39
N LEU A 117 -4.65 1.90 -2.55
CA LEU A 117 -5.80 1.34 -3.26
C LEU A 117 -7.05 1.40 -2.39
N ARG A 118 -8.16 1.90 -2.95
CA ARG A 118 -9.41 2.12 -2.24
C ARG A 118 -10.28 0.86 -2.23
N ASP A 119 -9.86 -0.16 -1.47
CA ASP A 119 -10.72 -1.34 -1.26
C ASP A 119 -11.91 -1.03 -0.33
N GLY A 120 -12.98 -1.83 -0.45
CA GLY A 120 -14.17 -1.72 0.38
C GLY A 120 -15.31 -0.89 -0.19
N PHE A 121 -15.10 -0.17 -1.28
CA PHE A 121 -16.10 0.68 -1.90
C PHE A 121 -16.72 0.11 -3.18
N ASN A 122 -16.13 -0.93 -3.74
CA ASN A 122 -16.70 -1.64 -4.88
C ASN A 122 -17.62 -2.77 -4.40
N SER A 123 -18.71 -3.06 -5.12
CA SER A 123 -19.63 -4.16 -4.77
C SER A 123 -18.93 -5.53 -4.78
N GLY A 124 -17.90 -5.70 -5.59
CA GLY A 124 -17.03 -6.89 -5.60
C GLY A 124 -16.00 -6.95 -4.48
N SER A 125 -15.89 -5.91 -3.63
CA SER A 125 -14.98 -5.92 -2.48
C SER A 125 -15.52 -6.81 -1.37
N VAL A 126 -14.87 -7.93 -1.13
CA VAL A 126 -15.28 -8.89 -0.10
C VAL A 126 -14.66 -8.59 1.27
N GLY A 127 -13.48 -7.95 1.27
CA GLY A 127 -12.69 -7.71 2.49
C GLY A 127 -12.07 -8.98 3.04
N GLY A 128 -11.45 -8.85 4.21
CA GLY A 128 -10.90 -9.95 4.98
C GLY A 128 -11.77 -10.33 6.17
N GLN A 129 -11.35 -11.39 6.85
CA GLN A 129 -11.96 -11.85 8.10
C GLN A 129 -10.93 -11.89 9.21
N VAL A 130 -11.25 -11.25 10.34
CA VAL A 130 -10.45 -11.36 11.57
C VAL A 130 -10.88 -12.65 12.30
N ARG A 131 -9.91 -13.49 12.56
CA ARG A 131 -10.06 -14.74 13.31
C ARG A 131 -9.08 -14.78 14.47
N LEU A 132 -9.18 -15.78 15.33
CA LEU A 132 -8.21 -16.04 16.39
C LEU A 132 -7.39 -17.29 16.07
N ASN A 133 -6.09 -17.21 16.32
CA ASN A 133 -5.21 -18.37 16.45
C ASN A 133 -5.54 -19.18 17.70
N GLY A 134 -4.93 -20.37 17.80
CA GLY A 134 -5.07 -21.23 18.99
C GLY A 134 -4.53 -20.62 20.29
N ASP A 135 -3.63 -19.63 20.21
CA ASP A 135 -3.13 -18.84 21.34
C ASP A 135 -3.96 -17.57 21.64
N GLY A 136 -5.04 -17.35 20.88
CA GLY A 136 -5.90 -16.17 20.99
C GLY A 136 -5.38 -14.92 20.30
N SER A 137 -4.26 -14.97 19.60
CA SER A 137 -3.78 -13.85 18.79
C SER A 137 -4.65 -13.66 17.54
N PRO A 138 -4.87 -12.40 17.07
CA PRO A 138 -5.66 -12.16 15.87
C PRO A 138 -4.91 -12.56 14.60
N ILE A 139 -5.63 -13.16 13.66
CA ILE A 139 -5.22 -13.34 12.27
C ILE A 139 -6.19 -12.55 11.40
N LEU A 140 -5.67 -11.90 10.38
CA LEU A 140 -6.46 -11.36 9.28
C LEU A 140 -6.31 -12.26 8.05
N ASP A 141 -7.36 -12.99 7.70
CA ASP A 141 -7.47 -13.70 6.43
C ASP A 141 -7.98 -12.72 5.37
N TYR A 142 -7.07 -12.24 4.49
CA TYR A 142 -7.37 -11.21 3.51
C TYR A 142 -6.90 -11.65 2.12
N LYS A 143 -7.84 -11.81 1.20
CA LYS A 143 -7.56 -12.19 -0.18
C LYS A 143 -7.67 -10.99 -1.10
N LEU A 144 -6.60 -10.69 -1.84
CA LEU A 144 -6.64 -9.69 -2.89
C LEU A 144 -7.49 -10.22 -4.06
N THR A 145 -8.54 -9.49 -4.40
CA THR A 145 -9.44 -9.83 -5.51
C THR A 145 -8.83 -9.42 -6.87
N PRO A 146 -9.32 -9.97 -7.99
CA PRO A 146 -8.89 -9.53 -9.31
C PRO A 146 -9.06 -8.02 -9.53
N THR A 147 -10.08 -7.40 -8.96
CA THR A 147 -10.32 -5.95 -9.04
C THR A 147 -9.24 -5.15 -8.31
N ILE A 148 -8.73 -5.64 -7.18
CA ILE A 148 -7.61 -5.02 -6.46
C ILE A 148 -6.29 -5.20 -7.24
N TRP A 149 -6.07 -6.36 -7.84
CA TRP A 149 -4.90 -6.57 -8.71
C TRP A 149 -4.91 -5.67 -9.95
N ASP A 150 -6.09 -5.47 -10.58
CA ASP A 150 -6.22 -4.50 -11.67
C ASP A 150 -5.91 -3.08 -11.21
N ALA A 151 -6.43 -2.67 -10.05
CA ALA A 151 -6.12 -1.36 -9.47
C ALA A 151 -4.61 -1.20 -9.19
N ALA A 152 -3.96 -2.23 -8.66
CA ALA A 152 -2.51 -2.24 -8.43
C ALA A 152 -1.72 -2.04 -9.73
N ARG A 153 -2.10 -2.76 -10.80
CA ARG A 153 -1.48 -2.62 -12.13
C ARG A 153 -1.66 -1.20 -12.68
N ARG A 154 -2.88 -0.66 -12.66
CA ARG A 154 -3.17 0.71 -13.13
C ARG A 154 -2.40 1.77 -12.32
N ALA A 155 -2.29 1.56 -11.02
CA ALA A 155 -1.55 2.46 -10.14
C ALA A 155 -0.03 2.45 -10.44
N LEU A 156 0.56 1.28 -10.69
CA LEU A 156 1.97 1.18 -11.08
C LEU A 156 2.24 1.87 -12.41
N VAL A 157 1.37 1.69 -13.41
CA VAL A 157 1.49 2.39 -14.70
C VAL A 157 1.38 3.90 -14.51
N ALA A 158 0.37 4.38 -13.76
CA ALA A 158 0.18 5.81 -13.52
C ALA A 158 1.39 6.44 -12.78
N MET A 159 1.97 5.72 -11.81
CA MET A 159 3.19 6.18 -11.13
C MET A 159 4.39 6.24 -12.09
N ALA A 160 4.56 5.25 -12.95
CA ALA A 160 5.63 5.24 -13.94
C ALA A 160 5.47 6.40 -14.93
N GLU A 161 4.25 6.65 -15.44
CA GLU A 161 3.95 7.78 -16.32
C GLU A 161 4.33 9.13 -15.67
N LEU A 162 3.91 9.35 -14.42
CA LEU A 162 4.22 10.56 -13.68
C LEU A 162 5.73 10.71 -13.43
N GLN A 163 6.41 9.63 -13.06
CA GLN A 163 7.84 9.64 -12.79
C GLN A 163 8.65 9.92 -14.07
N HIS A 164 8.32 9.29 -15.19
CA HIS A 164 8.97 9.57 -16.47
C HIS A 164 8.66 10.98 -16.98
N ALA A 165 7.42 11.46 -16.84
CA ALA A 165 7.07 12.85 -17.17
C ALA A 165 7.83 13.88 -16.31
N ALA A 166 8.18 13.50 -15.07
CA ALA A 166 9.03 14.31 -14.18
C ALA A 166 10.54 14.18 -14.46
N GLY A 167 10.96 13.43 -15.47
CA GLY A 167 12.36 13.28 -15.88
C GLY A 167 13.07 12.09 -15.23
N ALA A 168 12.37 11.05 -14.82
CA ALA A 168 12.99 9.82 -14.35
C ALA A 168 13.76 9.12 -15.47
N LEU A 169 14.98 8.70 -15.16
CA LEU A 169 15.82 7.90 -16.05
C LEU A 169 15.37 6.44 -16.09
N SER A 170 14.81 5.95 -14.99
CA SER A 170 14.20 4.63 -14.89
C SER A 170 13.23 4.59 -13.74
N THR A 171 12.25 3.67 -13.82
CA THR A 171 11.30 3.37 -12.77
C THR A 171 11.43 1.91 -12.33
N LEU A 172 11.11 1.63 -11.07
CA LEU A 172 11.21 0.29 -10.48
C LEU A 172 10.01 0.07 -9.56
N PRO A 173 9.03 -0.77 -9.93
CA PRO A 173 8.07 -1.28 -8.96
C PRO A 173 8.80 -1.97 -7.81
N VAL A 174 8.49 -1.61 -6.57
CA VAL A 174 9.16 -2.19 -5.40
C VAL A 174 8.55 -3.56 -5.10
N HIS A 175 9.05 -4.56 -5.80
CA HIS A 175 8.61 -5.95 -5.73
C HIS A 175 9.79 -6.90 -5.97
N GLU A 176 9.76 -8.09 -5.39
CA GLU A 176 10.86 -9.06 -5.39
C GLU A 176 11.39 -9.41 -6.80
N PHE A 177 10.50 -9.52 -7.77
CA PHE A 177 10.85 -9.92 -9.14
C PHE A 177 10.91 -8.76 -10.13
N SER A 178 10.83 -7.53 -9.65
CA SER A 178 10.83 -6.35 -10.53
C SER A 178 12.16 -6.09 -11.15
N LYS A 179 12.11 -5.48 -12.34
CA LYS A 179 13.28 -4.96 -13.05
C LYS A 179 13.06 -3.48 -13.32
N PRO A 180 14.15 -2.68 -13.36
CA PRO A 180 14.05 -1.29 -13.80
C PRO A 180 13.50 -1.22 -15.22
N ALA A 181 12.58 -0.29 -15.46
CA ALA A 181 12.08 0.10 -16.78
C ALA A 181 12.64 1.48 -17.15
N ASN A 182 13.23 1.61 -18.32
CA ASN A 182 13.87 2.85 -18.77
C ASN A 182 12.93 3.76 -19.55
N ASN A 183 11.76 3.27 -19.87
CA ASN A 183 10.68 4.00 -20.54
C ASN A 183 9.34 3.39 -20.16
N ILE A 184 8.25 4.04 -20.57
CA ILE A 184 6.89 3.63 -20.20
C ILE A 184 6.46 2.32 -20.87
N ASP A 185 7.01 1.98 -22.02
CA ASP A 185 6.66 0.74 -22.73
C ASP A 185 7.26 -0.51 -22.05
N GLU A 186 8.29 -0.32 -21.22
CA GLU A 186 8.92 -1.35 -20.40
C GLU A 186 8.27 -1.48 -19.01
N ALA A 187 7.51 -0.46 -18.56
CA ALA A 187 6.93 -0.38 -17.24
C ALA A 187 5.59 -1.10 -17.17
#